data_a026d7434a4d3df0ddbe775ccb0fe824
#
_entry.id   a026d7434a4d3df0ddbe775ccb0fe824
#
_cell.length_a   1.000
_cell.length_b   1.000
_cell.length_c   1.000
_cell.angle_alpha   90.00
_cell.angle_beta   90.00
_cell.angle_gamma   90.00
#
_symmetry.space_group_name_H-M   'P 1'
#
loop_
_entity.id
_entity.type
_entity.pdbx_description
1 polymer ?
#
loop_
_entity_poly.entity_id
_entity_poly.type
_entity_poly.pdbx_seq_one_letter_code
_entity_poly.pdbx_strand_id
1 'polypeptide(L)'
;TVSRHAYNILLQDDEIFEPDKKQNRSGGDPSSTLVNQLFQNLYETAESSIWMCLSAEKEKLAEYFHGQENAEACTAAVLALLREQLEKKARCRQQDKGCSFFVRLSKPVLEALASDELRKDAAFYGDKVGSYLKALLEEYCALPYAERERIYYKQQLQSIELAITRQEKLKLTLNSRKKPTGGAAAPNNITYLKPLCIQKDTEQLYNYLVGMTSAQPGGPWGMGCVRLSSIKKLSSLKCGGFISADD
;
A
#
# COMPACT_ATOMS: atom_id res chain seq x y z
N THR A 1 -11.82 16.00 -4.42
CA THR A 1 -12.67 15.37 -5.45
C THR A 1 -11.88 14.36 -6.25
N VAL A 2 -12.36 13.11 -6.37
CA VAL A 2 -11.78 12.04 -7.20
C VAL A 2 -12.82 11.58 -8.22
N SER A 3 -12.44 10.79 -9.24
CA SER A 3 -13.39 10.19 -10.17
C SER A 3 -14.40 9.29 -9.43
N ARG A 4 -15.56 9.05 -10.00
CA ARG A 4 -16.56 8.14 -9.41
C ARG A 4 -16.03 6.71 -9.28
N HIS A 5 -15.23 6.30 -10.25
CA HIS A 5 -14.57 4.99 -10.21
C HIS A 5 -13.61 4.89 -9.00
N ALA A 6 -12.71 5.85 -8.84
CA ALA A 6 -11.78 5.88 -7.71
C ALA A 6 -12.52 5.97 -6.36
N TYR A 7 -13.58 6.77 -6.28
CA TYR A 7 -14.42 6.85 -5.08
C TYR A 7 -15.00 5.49 -4.66
N ASN A 8 -15.56 4.75 -5.62
CA ASN A 8 -16.12 3.42 -5.35
C ASN A 8 -15.06 2.42 -4.91
N ILE A 9 -13.86 2.46 -5.52
CA ILE A 9 -12.74 1.61 -5.13
C ILE A 9 -12.27 1.95 -3.71
N LEU A 10 -12.12 3.24 -3.38
CA LEU A 10 -11.73 3.66 -2.04
C LEU A 10 -12.74 3.20 -0.98
N LEU A 11 -14.04 3.27 -1.26
CA LEU A 11 -15.08 2.75 -0.36
C LEU A 11 -14.95 1.24 -0.16
N GLN A 12 -14.72 0.51 -1.24
CA GLN A 12 -14.57 -0.95 -1.21
C GLN A 12 -13.32 -1.37 -0.43
N ASP A 13 -12.19 -0.73 -0.69
CA ASP A 13 -10.93 -0.99 0.01
C ASP A 13 -11.03 -0.64 1.50
N ASP A 14 -11.70 0.47 1.83
CA ASP A 14 -11.95 0.90 3.20
C ASP A 14 -12.84 -0.10 3.99
N GLU A 15 -13.79 -0.72 3.31
CA GLU A 15 -14.60 -1.80 3.90
C GLU A 15 -13.78 -3.05 4.21
N ILE A 16 -12.82 -3.37 3.36
CA ILE A 16 -12.01 -4.58 3.47
C ILE A 16 -10.87 -4.39 4.45
N PHE A 17 -10.17 -3.25 4.38
CA PHE A 17 -8.96 -3.00 5.17
C PHE A 17 -9.26 -2.48 6.58
N GLU A 18 -10.39 -1.79 6.77
CA GLU A 18 -10.80 -1.18 8.05
C GLU A 18 -12.16 -1.70 8.57
N PRO A 19 -12.36 -3.02 8.68
CA PRO A 19 -13.67 -3.60 8.98
C PRO A 19 -14.24 -3.20 10.35
N ASP A 20 -13.38 -2.90 11.33
CA ASP A 20 -13.80 -2.52 12.68
C ASP A 20 -14.38 -1.10 12.77
N LYS A 21 -14.13 -0.25 11.77
CA LYS A 21 -14.57 1.15 11.77
C LYS A 21 -15.96 1.38 11.17
N LYS A 22 -16.57 0.33 10.59
CA LYS A 22 -17.92 0.40 10.01
C LYS A 22 -18.99 0.88 10.99
N GLN A 23 -18.87 0.54 12.28
CA GLN A 23 -19.92 0.80 13.28
C GLN A 23 -20.06 2.29 13.66
N ASN A 24 -19.07 3.13 13.36
CA ASN A 24 -19.04 4.54 13.77
C ASN A 24 -19.16 5.52 12.59
N ARG A 25 -19.52 5.04 11.38
CA ARG A 25 -19.62 5.91 10.19
C ARG A 25 -21.02 6.46 10.05
N SER A 26 -21.15 7.75 10.22
CA SER A 26 -22.38 8.51 9.94
C SER A 26 -22.51 8.94 8.46
N GLY A 27 -21.54 8.63 7.62
CA GLY A 27 -21.50 9.00 6.20
C GLY A 27 -20.83 7.92 5.34
N GLY A 28 -21.29 7.78 4.11
CA GLY A 28 -20.78 6.81 3.14
C GLY A 28 -19.44 7.18 2.48
N ASP A 29 -18.61 8.03 3.10
CA ASP A 29 -17.34 8.47 2.53
C ASP A 29 -16.16 7.58 2.94
N PRO A 30 -15.09 7.48 2.10
CA PRO A 30 -13.84 6.81 2.47
C PRO A 30 -13.24 7.39 3.73
N SER A 31 -12.68 6.55 4.62
CA SER A 31 -12.15 7.02 5.88
C SER A 31 -10.89 7.85 5.73
N SER A 32 -10.73 8.84 6.58
CA SER A 32 -9.47 9.60 6.67
C SER A 32 -8.29 8.72 7.05
N THR A 33 -8.51 7.61 7.75
CA THR A 33 -7.47 6.64 8.11
C THR A 33 -6.93 5.94 6.86
N LEU A 34 -7.81 5.41 6.00
CA LEU A 34 -7.40 4.81 4.73
C LEU A 34 -6.55 5.80 3.92
N VAL A 35 -7.06 7.01 3.69
CA VAL A 35 -6.39 8.01 2.85
C VAL A 35 -5.03 8.42 3.43
N ASN A 36 -4.92 8.61 4.75
CA ASN A 36 -3.65 8.93 5.38
C ASN A 36 -2.65 7.77 5.26
N GLN A 37 -3.10 6.52 5.44
CA GLN A 37 -2.25 5.35 5.30
C GLN A 37 -1.77 5.17 3.86
N LEU A 38 -2.67 5.33 2.89
CA LEU A 38 -2.32 5.28 1.47
C LEU A 38 -1.29 6.35 1.11
N PHE A 39 -1.53 7.59 1.57
CA PHE A 39 -0.58 8.67 1.31
C PHE A 39 0.81 8.35 1.86
N GLN A 40 0.92 7.95 3.13
CA GLN A 40 2.20 7.62 3.75
C GLN A 40 2.93 6.51 3.00
N ASN A 41 2.21 5.46 2.61
CA ASN A 41 2.80 4.31 1.94
C ASN A 41 3.18 4.58 0.48
N LEU A 42 2.43 5.44 -0.22
CA LEU A 42 2.73 5.86 -1.60
C LEU A 42 3.83 6.93 -1.65
N TYR A 43 3.82 7.86 -0.71
CA TYR A 43 4.81 8.93 -0.67
C TYR A 43 6.25 8.43 -0.55
N GLU A 44 6.47 7.36 0.20
CA GLU A 44 7.78 6.73 0.36
C GLU A 44 8.24 5.91 -0.85
N THR A 45 7.37 5.69 -1.85
CA THR A 45 7.75 4.95 -3.05
C THR A 45 8.18 5.92 -4.15
N ALA A 46 9.40 5.74 -4.65
CA ALA A 46 9.96 6.54 -5.74
C ALA A 46 9.07 6.58 -7.00
N GLU A 47 8.21 5.57 -7.17
CA GLU A 47 7.30 5.44 -8.30
C GLU A 47 6.06 6.32 -8.23
N SER A 48 5.74 6.87 -7.05
CA SER A 48 4.53 7.67 -6.83
C SER A 48 4.75 9.17 -7.03
N SER A 49 6.00 9.62 -7.04
CA SER A 49 6.39 11.02 -7.26
C SER A 49 6.82 11.22 -8.71
N ILE A 50 6.14 12.10 -9.42
CA ILE A 50 6.52 12.44 -10.80
C ILE A 50 7.95 12.99 -10.85
N TRP A 51 8.33 13.74 -9.83
CA TRP A 51 9.69 14.26 -9.72
C TRP A 51 10.72 13.12 -9.58
N MET A 52 10.47 12.15 -8.73
CA MET A 52 11.36 11.01 -8.54
C MET A 52 11.39 10.11 -9.78
N CYS A 53 10.25 9.90 -10.45
CA CYS A 53 10.21 9.22 -11.75
C CYS A 53 11.08 9.93 -12.79
N LEU A 54 10.94 11.25 -12.95
CA LEU A 54 11.75 12.02 -13.90
C LEU A 54 13.23 12.02 -13.52
N SER A 55 13.56 12.04 -12.23
CA SER A 55 14.96 11.97 -11.77
C SER A 55 15.58 10.61 -12.04
N ALA A 56 14.87 9.52 -11.76
CA ALA A 56 15.32 8.16 -12.07
C ALA A 56 15.49 7.93 -13.57
N GLU A 57 14.56 8.43 -14.39
CA GLU A 57 14.70 8.35 -15.84
C GLU A 57 15.85 9.22 -16.37
N LYS A 58 16.11 10.36 -15.74
CA LYS A 58 17.27 11.21 -16.10
C LYS A 58 18.59 10.47 -15.92
N GLU A 59 18.75 9.74 -14.82
CA GLU A 59 19.96 8.94 -14.56
C GLU A 59 20.14 7.83 -15.61
N LYS A 60 19.08 7.08 -15.89
CA LYS A 60 19.10 6.03 -16.93
C LYS A 60 19.40 6.58 -18.33
N LEU A 61 18.79 7.71 -18.68
CA LEU A 61 19.02 8.36 -19.97
C LEU A 61 20.44 8.91 -20.08
N ALA A 62 20.99 9.47 -19.00
CA ALA A 62 22.35 9.92 -18.95
C ALA A 62 23.36 8.78 -19.15
N GLU A 63 23.08 7.61 -18.55
CA GLU A 63 23.87 6.39 -18.77
C GLU A 63 23.75 5.87 -20.22
N TYR A 64 22.53 5.82 -20.74
CA TYR A 64 22.25 5.34 -22.10
C TYR A 64 22.91 6.20 -23.21
N PHE A 65 22.92 7.53 -23.02
CA PHE A 65 23.53 8.46 -23.97
C PHE A 65 25.00 8.77 -23.67
N HIS A 66 25.60 8.10 -22.68
CA HIS A 66 26.99 8.33 -22.31
C HIS A 66 27.93 8.16 -23.54
N GLY A 67 28.78 9.17 -23.76
CA GLY A 67 29.73 9.18 -24.88
C GLY A 67 29.18 9.68 -26.22
N GLN A 68 27.91 10.06 -26.31
CA GLN A 68 27.35 10.70 -27.48
C GLN A 68 27.59 12.23 -27.47
N GLU A 69 27.85 12.82 -28.63
CA GLU A 69 28.21 14.25 -28.77
C GLU A 69 27.11 15.22 -28.28
N ASN A 70 25.84 14.74 -28.23
CA ASN A 70 24.67 15.53 -27.82
C ASN A 70 23.89 14.88 -26.64
N ALA A 71 24.57 14.12 -25.80
CA ALA A 71 23.95 13.36 -24.70
C ALA A 71 23.01 14.19 -23.81
N GLU A 72 23.45 15.35 -23.38
CA GLU A 72 22.65 16.25 -22.53
C GLU A 72 21.40 16.79 -23.24
N ALA A 73 21.53 17.18 -24.50
CA ALA A 73 20.41 17.68 -25.30
C ALA A 73 19.36 16.57 -25.55
N CYS A 74 19.81 15.35 -25.86
CA CYS A 74 18.93 14.19 -26.04
C CYS A 74 18.21 13.83 -24.74
N THR A 75 18.94 13.79 -23.64
CA THR A 75 18.35 13.55 -22.30
C THR A 75 17.29 14.59 -21.96
N ALA A 76 17.60 15.87 -22.15
CA ALA A 76 16.66 16.97 -21.88
C ALA A 76 15.41 16.90 -22.77
N ALA A 77 15.56 16.57 -24.06
CA ALA A 77 14.44 16.43 -24.99
C ALA A 77 13.50 15.27 -24.60
N VAL A 78 14.05 14.11 -24.25
CA VAL A 78 13.25 12.96 -23.82
C VAL A 78 12.53 13.26 -22.49
N LEU A 79 13.20 13.87 -21.52
CA LEU A 79 12.59 14.27 -20.26
C LEU A 79 11.48 15.29 -20.45
N ALA A 80 11.64 16.25 -21.37
CA ALA A 80 10.59 17.22 -21.70
C ALA A 80 9.33 16.54 -22.27
N LEU A 81 9.50 15.56 -23.17
CA LEU A 81 8.39 14.78 -23.72
C LEU A 81 7.69 13.94 -22.65
N LEU A 82 8.45 13.26 -21.79
CA LEU A 82 7.89 12.49 -20.67
C LEU A 82 7.11 13.40 -19.73
N ARG A 83 7.66 14.55 -19.40
CA ARG A 83 6.99 15.55 -18.55
C ARG A 83 5.67 16.00 -19.18
N GLU A 84 5.65 16.35 -20.47
CA GLU A 84 4.44 16.75 -21.17
C GLU A 84 3.37 15.66 -21.15
N GLN A 85 3.74 14.41 -21.37
CA GLN A 85 2.82 13.26 -21.29
C GLN A 85 2.23 13.08 -19.88
N LEU A 86 3.06 13.17 -18.85
CA LEU A 86 2.62 13.07 -17.46
C LEU A 86 1.70 14.23 -17.07
N GLU A 87 2.02 15.47 -17.48
CA GLU A 87 1.16 16.64 -17.29
C GLU A 87 -0.19 16.49 -17.99
N LYS A 88 -0.19 16.02 -19.24
CA LYS A 88 -1.41 15.77 -19.99
C LYS A 88 -2.29 14.73 -19.31
N LYS A 89 -1.68 13.64 -18.84
CA LYS A 89 -2.37 12.59 -18.09
C LYS A 89 -2.95 13.11 -16.78
N ALA A 90 -2.21 13.93 -16.04
CA ALA A 90 -2.67 14.55 -14.80
C ALA A 90 -3.84 15.53 -15.04
N ARG A 91 -3.77 16.35 -16.10
CA ARG A 91 -4.85 17.30 -16.49
C ARG A 91 -6.13 16.58 -16.92
N CYS A 92 -6.03 15.50 -17.69
CA CYS A 92 -7.19 14.69 -18.10
C CYS A 92 -7.94 14.16 -16.87
N ARG A 93 -7.22 13.69 -15.86
CA ARG A 93 -7.80 13.19 -14.59
C ARG A 93 -8.50 14.29 -13.77
N GLN A 94 -8.12 15.55 -13.92
CA GLN A 94 -8.73 16.68 -13.20
C GLN A 94 -10.08 17.13 -13.78
N GLN A 95 -10.38 16.82 -15.04
CA GLN A 95 -11.57 17.31 -15.74
C GLN A 95 -12.85 16.50 -15.45
N ASP A 96 -12.74 15.30 -14.92
CA ASP A 96 -13.90 14.48 -14.59
C ASP A 96 -14.72 15.07 -13.44
N LYS A 97 -16.05 15.14 -13.63
CA LYS A 97 -17.01 15.43 -12.56
C LYS A 97 -16.95 14.29 -11.55
N GLY A 98 -16.17 14.48 -10.51
CA GLY A 98 -15.89 13.46 -9.53
C GLY A 98 -16.78 13.55 -8.30
N CYS A 99 -16.59 12.61 -7.40
CA CYS A 99 -17.15 12.61 -6.06
C CYS A 99 -16.23 13.36 -5.11
N SER A 100 -16.80 14.28 -4.33
CA SER A 100 -16.08 15.01 -3.28
C SER A 100 -16.35 14.36 -1.95
N PHE A 101 -15.33 14.20 -1.15
CA PHE A 101 -15.43 13.73 0.23
C PHE A 101 -14.44 14.49 1.11
N PHE A 102 -14.70 14.47 2.40
CA PHE A 102 -13.86 15.15 3.38
C PHE A 102 -12.82 14.21 3.97
N VAL A 103 -11.57 14.67 4.01
CA VAL A 103 -10.45 13.95 4.61
C VAL A 103 -9.76 14.82 5.66
N ARG A 104 -9.62 14.29 6.87
CA ARG A 104 -8.81 14.88 7.92
C ARG A 104 -7.39 14.33 7.80
N LEU A 105 -6.45 15.15 7.35
CA LEU A 105 -5.06 14.76 7.23
C LEU A 105 -4.40 14.67 8.60
N SER A 106 -3.59 13.64 8.81
CA SER A 106 -2.80 13.45 10.02
C SER A 106 -1.57 14.36 10.03
N LYS A 107 -1.01 14.61 11.22
CA LYS A 107 0.17 15.46 11.37
C LYS A 107 1.37 15.00 10.51
N PRO A 108 1.74 13.70 10.47
CA PRO A 108 2.83 13.23 9.61
C PRO A 108 2.58 13.48 8.12
N VAL A 109 1.33 13.34 7.65
CA VAL A 109 0.96 13.64 6.27
C VAL A 109 1.09 15.13 5.97
N LEU A 110 0.67 15.99 6.90
CA LEU A 110 0.82 17.44 6.74
C LEU A 110 2.29 17.87 6.72
N GLU A 111 3.13 17.25 7.55
CA GLU A 111 4.59 17.50 7.57
C GLU A 111 5.24 17.04 6.27
N ALA A 112 4.88 15.86 5.74
CA ALA A 112 5.35 15.39 4.45
C ALA A 112 4.91 16.30 3.31
N LEU A 113 3.67 16.78 3.29
CA LEU A 113 3.14 17.73 2.30
C LEU A 113 3.84 19.10 2.36
N ALA A 114 4.43 19.46 3.48
CA ALA A 114 5.21 20.69 3.64
C ALA A 114 6.68 20.54 3.21
N SER A 115 7.15 19.33 2.89
CA SER A 115 8.53 19.09 2.44
C SER A 115 8.82 19.72 1.09
N ASP A 116 10.09 20.11 0.88
CA ASP A 116 10.50 20.74 -0.39
C ASP A 116 10.38 19.79 -1.59
N GLU A 117 10.56 18.51 -1.39
CA GLU A 117 10.41 17.50 -2.43
C GLU A 117 8.96 17.41 -2.94
N LEU A 118 8.00 17.37 -2.03
CA LEU A 118 6.58 17.37 -2.39
C LEU A 118 6.10 18.70 -2.95
N ARG A 119 6.69 19.81 -2.53
CA ARG A 119 6.38 21.13 -3.14
C ARG A 119 6.73 21.17 -4.62
N LYS A 120 7.80 20.50 -5.02
CA LYS A 120 8.17 20.38 -6.44
C LYS A 120 7.13 19.58 -7.23
N ASP A 121 6.61 18.50 -6.63
CA ASP A 121 5.53 17.72 -7.22
C ASP A 121 4.19 18.49 -7.22
N ALA A 122 3.89 19.23 -6.15
CA ALA A 122 2.69 20.06 -6.07
C ALA A 122 2.68 21.16 -7.14
N ALA A 123 3.83 21.79 -7.42
CA ALA A 123 3.99 22.74 -8.52
C ALA A 123 3.63 22.11 -9.89
N PHE A 124 3.96 20.84 -10.08
CA PHE A 124 3.58 20.07 -11.25
C PHE A 124 2.06 19.91 -11.42
N TYR A 125 1.31 19.82 -10.33
CA TYR A 125 -0.15 19.76 -10.30
C TYR A 125 -0.82 21.14 -10.11
N GLY A 126 -0.15 22.23 -10.47
CA GLY A 126 -0.67 23.61 -10.39
C GLY A 126 -0.69 24.19 -8.97
N ASP A 127 0.35 23.90 -8.19
CA ASP A 127 0.57 24.37 -6.81
C ASP A 127 -0.57 24.02 -5.81
N LYS A 128 -1.38 23.01 -6.16
CA LYS A 128 -2.51 22.59 -5.33
C LYS A 128 -2.28 21.22 -4.73
N VAL A 129 -2.01 21.18 -3.44
CA VAL A 129 -1.89 19.94 -2.66
C VAL A 129 -3.09 19.01 -2.86
N GLY A 130 -4.30 19.56 -2.98
CA GLY A 130 -5.49 18.77 -3.25
C GLY A 130 -5.48 18.08 -4.62
N SER A 131 -4.89 18.70 -5.64
CA SER A 131 -4.72 18.10 -6.97
C SER A 131 -3.68 16.97 -6.94
N TYR A 132 -2.60 17.14 -6.19
CA TYR A 132 -1.60 16.11 -5.97
C TYR A 132 -2.20 14.89 -5.26
N LEU A 133 -2.91 15.09 -4.14
CA LEU A 133 -3.60 14.03 -3.42
C LEU A 133 -4.63 13.31 -4.31
N LYS A 134 -5.37 14.06 -5.13
CA LYS A 134 -6.28 13.48 -6.12
C LYS A 134 -5.53 12.55 -7.08
N ALA A 135 -4.43 13.01 -7.66
CA ALA A 135 -3.67 12.22 -8.62
C ALA A 135 -3.13 10.93 -8.00
N LEU A 136 -2.60 10.99 -6.77
CA LEU A 136 -2.16 9.81 -6.02
C LEU A 136 -3.27 8.78 -5.81
N LEU A 137 -4.44 9.24 -5.39
CA LEU A 137 -5.59 8.35 -5.17
C LEU A 137 -6.12 7.75 -6.48
N GLU A 138 -6.12 8.51 -7.58
CA GLU A 138 -6.50 8.00 -8.90
C GLU A 138 -5.50 6.93 -9.40
N GLU A 139 -4.21 7.14 -9.20
CA GLU A 139 -3.18 6.15 -9.55
C GLU A 139 -3.31 4.89 -8.72
N TYR A 140 -3.49 5.01 -7.42
CA TYR A 140 -3.77 3.89 -6.54
C TYR A 140 -4.98 3.09 -7.02
N CYS A 141 -6.08 3.75 -7.31
CA CYS A 141 -7.32 3.09 -7.74
C CYS A 141 -7.23 2.48 -9.15
N ALA A 142 -6.26 2.86 -9.95
CA ALA A 142 -6.00 2.23 -11.24
C ALA A 142 -5.25 0.89 -11.14
N LEU A 143 -4.69 0.58 -9.98
CA LEU A 143 -3.96 -0.66 -9.74
C LEU A 143 -4.90 -1.85 -9.51
N PRO A 144 -4.48 -3.08 -9.84
CA PRO A 144 -5.17 -4.31 -9.43
C PRO A 144 -5.27 -4.41 -7.90
N TYR A 145 -6.29 -5.12 -7.41
CA TYR A 145 -6.53 -5.25 -5.97
C TYR A 145 -5.30 -5.77 -5.19
N ALA A 146 -4.60 -6.78 -5.70
CA ALA A 146 -3.43 -7.34 -5.04
C ALA A 146 -2.31 -6.30 -4.83
N GLU A 147 -2.13 -5.38 -5.77
CA GLU A 147 -1.15 -4.28 -5.62
C GLU A 147 -1.64 -3.23 -4.62
N ARG A 148 -2.92 -2.87 -4.67
CA ARG A 148 -3.52 -1.96 -3.68
C ARG A 148 -3.42 -2.51 -2.26
N GLU A 149 -3.66 -3.81 -2.08
CA GLU A 149 -3.49 -4.50 -0.81
C GLU A 149 -2.05 -4.42 -0.31
N ARG A 150 -1.05 -4.62 -1.18
CA ARG A 150 0.38 -4.47 -0.84
C ARG A 150 0.75 -3.05 -0.41
N ILE A 151 0.21 -2.06 -1.09
CA ILE A 151 0.42 -0.64 -0.74
C ILE A 151 -0.16 -0.36 0.64
N TYR A 152 -1.40 -0.75 0.90
CA TYR A 152 -2.03 -0.50 2.20
C TYR A 152 -1.28 -1.19 3.35
N TYR A 153 -0.88 -2.45 3.17
CA TYR A 153 -0.19 -3.26 4.18
C TYR A 153 1.35 -3.20 4.09
N LYS A 154 1.93 -2.18 3.44
CA LYS A 154 3.39 -2.06 3.21
C LYS A 154 4.23 -2.32 4.46
N GLN A 155 3.91 -1.70 5.60
CA GLN A 155 4.64 -1.87 6.85
C GLN A 155 4.53 -3.29 7.42
N GLN A 156 3.35 -3.90 7.28
CA GLN A 156 3.15 -5.29 7.70
C GLN A 156 3.93 -6.25 6.78
N LEU A 157 3.94 -6.01 5.48
CA LEU A 157 4.71 -6.80 4.51
C LEU A 157 6.20 -6.73 4.80
N GLN A 158 6.75 -5.55 5.06
CA GLN A 158 8.15 -5.39 5.46
C GLN A 158 8.48 -6.19 6.73
N SER A 159 7.58 -6.18 7.71
CA SER A 159 7.74 -6.97 8.94
C SER A 159 7.70 -8.48 8.68
N ILE A 160 6.86 -8.92 7.75
CA ILE A 160 6.75 -10.33 7.34
C ILE A 160 7.99 -10.76 6.55
N GLU A 161 8.45 -9.96 5.60
CA GLU A 161 9.66 -10.23 4.80
C GLU A 161 10.89 -10.32 5.70
N LEU A 162 10.98 -9.45 6.72
CA LEU A 162 12.02 -9.52 7.73
C LEU A 162 11.94 -10.83 8.56
N ALA A 163 10.72 -11.24 8.93
CA ALA A 163 10.51 -12.49 9.67
C ALA A 163 10.86 -13.72 8.81
N ILE A 164 10.57 -13.71 7.51
CA ILE A 164 10.99 -14.75 6.56
C ILE A 164 12.52 -14.84 6.53
N THR A 165 13.19 -13.69 6.32
CA THR A 165 14.66 -13.62 6.25
C THR A 165 15.33 -14.10 7.54
N ARG A 166 14.72 -13.79 8.70
CA ARG A 166 15.24 -14.17 10.02
C ARG A 166 14.72 -15.51 10.52
N GLN A 167 13.87 -16.19 9.75
CA GLN A 167 13.20 -17.44 10.15
C GLN A 167 12.44 -17.32 11.49
N GLU A 168 11.88 -16.14 11.76
CA GLU A 168 11.11 -15.86 12.98
C GLU A 168 9.67 -16.37 12.88
N LYS A 169 9.13 -16.81 14.02
CA LYS A 169 7.70 -17.15 14.14
C LYS A 169 6.87 -15.88 14.31
N LEU A 170 5.71 -15.85 13.70
CA LEU A 170 4.74 -14.77 13.81
C LEU A 170 3.50 -15.22 14.59
N LYS A 171 3.00 -14.34 15.45
CA LYS A 171 1.67 -14.45 16.04
C LYS A 171 0.73 -13.52 15.29
N LEU A 172 -0.28 -14.07 14.67
CA LEU A 172 -1.29 -13.36 13.89
C LEU A 172 -2.61 -13.33 14.65
N THR A 173 -3.23 -12.17 14.74
CA THR A 173 -4.62 -12.04 15.12
C THR A 173 -5.41 -11.77 13.84
N LEU A 174 -6.37 -12.63 13.53
CA LEU A 174 -7.15 -12.55 12.32
C LEU A 174 -8.47 -11.83 12.55
N ASN A 175 -9.01 -11.19 11.51
CA ASN A 175 -10.36 -10.64 11.53
C ASN A 175 -11.39 -11.76 11.67
N SER A 176 -12.35 -11.60 12.56
CA SER A 176 -13.45 -12.56 12.69
C SER A 176 -14.38 -12.46 11.49
N ARG A 177 -14.52 -13.54 10.73
CA ARG A 177 -15.43 -13.60 9.57
C ARG A 177 -16.90 -13.70 9.92
N LYS A 178 -17.24 -14.04 11.16
CA LYS A 178 -18.63 -14.19 11.63
C LYS A 178 -18.76 -13.65 13.04
N LYS A 179 -19.75 -12.78 13.28
CA LYS A 179 -20.26 -12.58 14.65
C LYS A 179 -20.85 -13.91 15.11
N PRO A 180 -20.46 -14.44 16.28
CA PRO A 180 -21.13 -15.63 16.80
C PRO A 180 -22.61 -15.30 16.99
N THR A 181 -23.45 -16.05 16.29
CA THR A 181 -24.90 -16.05 16.56
C THR A 181 -25.12 -16.79 17.88
N GLY A 182 -25.43 -16.03 18.95
CA GLY A 182 -25.72 -16.58 20.27
C GLY A 182 -24.53 -16.63 21.20
N GLY A 183 -24.33 -15.60 22.01
CA GLY A 183 -23.66 -15.55 23.32
C GLY A 183 -22.33 -16.26 23.59
N ALA A 184 -21.82 -17.03 22.65
CA ALA A 184 -20.53 -17.70 22.79
C ALA A 184 -19.37 -16.72 22.60
N ALA A 185 -18.36 -16.81 23.47
CA ALA A 185 -17.12 -16.08 23.32
C ALA A 185 -16.57 -16.28 21.89
N ALA A 186 -16.21 -15.17 21.21
CA ALA A 186 -15.63 -15.24 19.88
C ALA A 186 -14.39 -16.17 19.92
N PRO A 187 -14.26 -17.13 19.00
CA PRO A 187 -13.12 -18.02 18.99
C PRO A 187 -11.84 -17.18 18.94
N ASN A 188 -10.83 -17.58 19.68
CA ASN A 188 -9.51 -16.94 19.63
C ASN A 188 -8.99 -16.99 18.17
N ASN A 189 -9.15 -15.89 17.44
CA ASN A 189 -8.68 -15.77 16.05
C ASN A 189 -7.15 -15.56 15.99
N ILE A 190 -6.42 -16.32 16.83
CA ILE A 190 -4.96 -16.27 16.91
C ILE A 190 -4.43 -17.48 16.14
N THR A 191 -3.51 -17.22 15.25
CA THR A 191 -2.77 -18.23 14.50
C THR A 191 -1.29 -17.94 14.63
N TYR A 192 -0.51 -18.98 14.82
CA TYR A 192 0.95 -18.93 14.79
C TYR A 192 1.40 -19.34 13.40
N LEU A 193 2.37 -18.63 12.84
CA LEU A 193 2.87 -18.85 11.49
C LEU A 193 4.40 -18.82 11.49
N LYS A 194 5.02 -19.85 10.87
CA LYS A 194 6.40 -19.80 10.37
C LYS A 194 6.29 -19.41 8.89
N PRO A 195 6.52 -18.15 8.52
CA PRO A 195 6.30 -17.72 7.14
C PRO A 195 7.43 -18.24 6.24
N LEU A 196 7.06 -18.71 5.05
CA LEU A 196 8.00 -19.17 4.02
C LEU A 196 8.07 -18.16 2.87
N CYS A 197 6.91 -17.69 2.39
CA CYS A 197 6.86 -16.71 1.32
C CYS A 197 5.53 -15.95 1.31
N ILE A 198 5.51 -14.86 0.54
CA ILE A 198 4.30 -14.13 0.18
C ILE A 198 4.00 -14.47 -1.28
N GLN A 199 2.81 -14.96 -1.54
CA GLN A 199 2.40 -15.39 -2.87
C GLN A 199 1.07 -14.75 -3.26
N LYS A 200 0.92 -14.39 -4.54
CA LYS A 200 -0.39 -14.07 -5.11
C LYS A 200 -1.13 -15.37 -5.44
N ASP A 201 -2.45 -15.32 -5.40
CA ASP A 201 -3.27 -16.44 -5.92
C ASP A 201 -3.13 -16.58 -7.45
N THR A 202 -3.66 -17.67 -7.99
CA THR A 202 -3.57 -17.98 -9.44
C THR A 202 -4.23 -16.89 -10.30
N GLU A 203 -5.25 -16.24 -9.80
CA GLU A 203 -5.95 -15.14 -10.47
C GLU A 203 -5.32 -13.77 -10.18
N GLN A 204 -4.26 -13.72 -9.37
CA GLN A 204 -3.55 -12.51 -8.93
C GLN A 204 -4.44 -11.49 -8.20
N LEU A 205 -5.56 -11.94 -7.63
CA LEU A 205 -6.52 -11.08 -6.93
C LEU A 205 -6.11 -10.78 -5.49
N TYR A 206 -5.44 -11.74 -4.80
CA TYR A 206 -5.14 -11.63 -3.38
C TYR A 206 -3.70 -12.02 -3.05
N ASN A 207 -3.17 -11.44 -1.97
CA ASN A 207 -1.88 -11.84 -1.41
C ASN A 207 -2.08 -12.79 -0.22
N TYR A 208 -1.32 -13.87 -0.21
CA TYR A 208 -1.32 -14.87 0.85
C TYR A 208 0.07 -15.01 1.47
N LEU A 209 0.10 -15.11 2.79
CA LEU A 209 1.25 -15.61 3.52
C LEU A 209 1.16 -17.12 3.52
N VAL A 210 2.16 -17.77 2.95
CA VAL A 210 2.28 -19.23 2.92
C VAL A 210 3.35 -19.66 3.93
N GLY A 211 3.07 -20.72 4.68
CA GLY A 211 4.01 -21.23 5.68
C GLY A 211 3.41 -22.32 6.54
N MET A 212 4.15 -22.69 7.58
CA MET A 212 3.65 -23.61 8.59
C MET A 212 2.81 -22.88 9.61
N THR A 213 1.59 -23.33 9.84
CA THR A 213 0.62 -22.73 10.77
C THR A 213 0.32 -23.65 11.94
N SER A 214 0.03 -23.05 13.10
CA SER A 214 -0.46 -23.75 14.29
C SER A 214 -1.48 -22.88 15.04
N ALA A 215 -2.47 -23.50 15.66
CA ALA A 215 -3.43 -22.82 16.53
C ALA A 215 -2.84 -22.45 17.92
N GLN A 216 -1.76 -23.12 18.32
CA GLN A 216 -1.11 -22.95 19.62
C GLN A 216 0.41 -22.89 19.46
N PRO A 217 1.14 -22.17 20.35
CA PRO A 217 2.60 -22.03 20.22
C PRO A 217 3.38 -23.36 20.18
N GLY A 218 2.94 -24.37 20.94
CA GLY A 218 3.52 -25.72 21.02
C GLY A 218 2.68 -26.80 20.35
N GLY A 219 1.67 -26.42 19.58
CA GLY A 219 0.79 -27.37 18.91
C GLY A 219 1.38 -27.92 17.61
N PRO A 220 0.66 -28.86 16.96
CA PRO A 220 1.11 -29.41 15.69
C PRO A 220 1.15 -28.30 14.62
N TRP A 221 2.18 -28.38 13.77
CA TRP A 221 2.37 -27.47 12.65
C TRP A 221 1.94 -28.16 11.34
N GLY A 222 1.20 -27.46 10.53
CA GLY A 222 0.78 -27.94 9.21
C GLY A 222 0.92 -26.84 8.16
N MET A 223 1.10 -27.22 6.90
CA MET A 223 1.10 -26.25 5.80
C MET A 223 -0.22 -25.49 5.75
N GLY A 224 -0.12 -24.19 5.62
CA GLY A 224 -1.29 -23.33 5.54
C GLY A 224 -0.99 -22.01 4.87
N CYS A 225 -2.06 -21.28 4.57
CA CYS A 225 -1.96 -19.92 4.03
C CYS A 225 -2.90 -18.99 4.78
N VAL A 226 -2.49 -17.74 4.90
CA VAL A 226 -3.28 -16.67 5.52
C VAL A 226 -3.36 -15.50 4.56
N ARG A 227 -4.57 -15.08 4.21
CA ARG A 227 -4.79 -13.90 3.37
C ARG A 227 -4.30 -12.65 4.09
N LEU A 228 -3.56 -11.78 3.39
CA LEU A 228 -2.96 -10.58 3.97
C LEU A 228 -4.02 -9.67 4.63
N SER A 229 -5.10 -9.36 3.92
CA SER A 229 -6.20 -8.52 4.43
C SER A 229 -7.02 -9.14 5.56
N SER A 230 -6.81 -10.40 5.90
CA SER A 230 -7.42 -11.02 7.07
C SER A 230 -6.63 -10.78 8.36
N ILE A 231 -5.41 -10.25 8.27
CA ILE A 231 -4.55 -10.02 9.43
C ILE A 231 -4.91 -8.70 10.09
N LYS A 232 -5.45 -8.77 11.29
CA LYS A 232 -5.76 -7.60 12.11
C LYS A 232 -4.55 -7.08 12.87
N LYS A 233 -3.73 -7.99 13.42
CA LYS A 233 -2.54 -7.66 14.19
C LYS A 233 -1.47 -8.70 13.95
N LEU A 234 -0.24 -8.23 13.82
CA LEU A 234 0.95 -9.03 13.62
C LEU A 234 1.95 -8.73 14.74
N SER A 235 2.57 -9.75 15.30
CA SER A 235 3.69 -9.60 16.23
C SER A 235 4.72 -10.71 15.99
N SER A 236 6.00 -10.33 15.92
CA SER A 236 7.09 -11.29 15.87
C SER A 236 7.28 -11.93 17.25
N LEU A 237 7.44 -13.24 17.26
CA LEU A 237 7.84 -13.99 18.43
C LEU A 237 9.35 -14.17 18.32
N LYS A 238 10.12 -13.35 19.02
CA LYS A 238 11.55 -13.55 19.15
C LYS A 238 11.77 -14.88 19.84
N CYS A 239 12.16 -15.89 19.09
CA CYS A 239 12.62 -17.14 19.66
C CYS A 239 13.99 -16.91 20.32
N GLY A 240 14.04 -16.85 21.63
CA GLY A 240 15.25 -17.12 22.37
C GLY A 240 15.53 -18.62 22.28
N GLY A 241 16.34 -19.05 21.32
CA GLY A 241 16.73 -20.44 21.20
C GLY A 241 16.82 -20.90 19.75
N PHE A 242 17.93 -21.46 19.38
CA PHE A 242 18.19 -22.13 18.10
C PHE A 242 17.05 -23.11 17.79
N ILE A 243 16.44 -22.98 16.60
CA ILE A 243 15.61 -24.05 16.07
C ILE A 243 16.59 -25.16 15.66
N SER A 244 16.55 -26.29 16.34
CA SER A 244 17.23 -27.51 15.89
C SER A 244 16.59 -27.89 14.53
N ALA A 245 17.42 -28.36 13.60
CA ALA A 245 16.97 -28.78 12.27
C ALA A 245 16.06 -30.02 12.29
N ASP A 246 15.76 -30.54 13.46
CA ASP A 246 15.01 -31.77 13.70
C ASP A 246 13.58 -31.54 14.25
N ASP A 247 13.05 -30.27 14.22
CA ASP A 247 11.67 -29.95 14.60
C ASP A 247 10.72 -29.80 13.39
#